data_884cd247a95b716206d79e50e380ac04
#
_entry.id   884cd247a95b716206d79e50e380ac04
#
_cell.length_a   1.000
_cell.length_b   1.000
_cell.length_c   1.000
_cell.angle_alpha   90.00
_cell.angle_beta   90.00
_cell.angle_gamma   90.00
#
_symmetry.space_group_name_H-M   'P 1'
#
loop_
_entity.id
_entity.type
_entity.pdbx_description
1 polymer ?
#
loop_
_entity_poly.entity_id
_entity_poly.type
_entity_poly.pdbx_seq_one_letter_code
_entity_poly.pdbx_strand_id
1 'polypeptide(L)'
;RGDGGQNLVGKEQGEALGLIRTQELLAARRTDGAEQFFTRANDFGFSKSPDETFSIWNKEYILADVVLTIRKFKPDVIICRFPTTGEGGHGHHTASAILALEAFDAAADPLRFPEQLKYTETWQARRIFWNTFNFGSTNTTAPNQLKIDVGIFNPLIGKSYGEIASESRSMHKSQGFGSARQRGTNIEFFKLLKGDSAKTDLFDGINTSWNKMKAANKIEKMIDDCIRSFNTLSPENSVAGLIAVYKEIRALDEKDAEQKYWKTLKLKETANLIFSCAGLWMEAAATDYIGIPGRDIALTAQIINRSKLAVKLSGESDISARNSDIVCSCS
;
A
#
# COMPACT_ATOMS: atom_id res chain seq x y z
N ARG A 1 3.87 -12.76 -9.12
CA ARG A 1 3.27 -13.95 -8.46
C ARG A 1 4.26 -14.68 -7.55
N GLY A 2 5.55 -14.78 -7.92
CA GLY A 2 6.57 -15.50 -7.14
C GLY A 2 6.53 -17.03 -7.30
N ASP A 3 5.85 -17.52 -8.32
CA ASP A 3 5.69 -18.95 -8.63
C ASP A 3 6.90 -19.55 -9.38
N GLY A 4 7.72 -18.73 -10.05
CA GLY A 4 8.90 -19.17 -10.79
C GLY A 4 10.18 -19.32 -9.96
N GLY A 5 10.16 -19.04 -8.66
CA GLY A 5 11.34 -19.04 -7.83
C GLY A 5 11.58 -20.33 -7.06
N GLN A 6 12.64 -20.33 -6.22
CA GLN A 6 12.97 -21.44 -5.32
C GLN A 6 12.27 -21.27 -3.97
N ASN A 7 11.93 -22.38 -3.31
CA ASN A 7 11.43 -22.41 -1.95
C ASN A 7 12.54 -22.95 -1.02
N LEU A 8 13.04 -22.09 -0.13
CA LEU A 8 14.14 -22.45 0.78
C LEU A 8 13.68 -23.13 2.08
N VAL A 9 12.36 -23.21 2.33
CA VAL A 9 11.78 -23.72 3.58
C VAL A 9 10.81 -24.87 3.38
N GLY A 10 10.46 -25.20 2.14
CA GLY A 10 9.53 -26.28 1.81
C GLY A 10 9.76 -26.84 0.43
N LYS A 11 8.93 -27.78 0.03
CA LYS A 11 8.99 -28.46 -1.28
C LYS A 11 8.02 -27.90 -2.32
N GLU A 12 7.15 -27.01 -1.90
CA GLU A 12 6.14 -26.41 -2.76
C GLU A 12 6.79 -25.57 -3.85
N GLN A 13 6.39 -25.77 -5.09
CA GLN A 13 6.83 -25.05 -6.29
C GLN A 13 5.63 -24.64 -7.15
N GLY A 14 5.85 -23.81 -8.16
CA GLY A 14 4.83 -23.37 -9.08
C GLY A 14 3.69 -22.64 -8.36
N GLU A 15 2.45 -22.96 -8.68
CA GLU A 15 1.27 -22.28 -8.17
C GLU A 15 1.15 -22.32 -6.64
N ALA A 16 1.51 -23.45 -6.02
CA ALA A 16 1.51 -23.58 -4.56
C ALA A 16 2.51 -22.60 -3.91
N LEU A 17 3.72 -22.47 -4.47
CA LEU A 17 4.70 -21.48 -4.03
C LEU A 17 4.19 -20.05 -4.26
N GLY A 18 3.52 -19.79 -5.38
CA GLY A 18 2.90 -18.51 -5.68
C GLY A 18 1.87 -18.08 -4.63
N LEU A 19 1.03 -19.01 -4.15
CA LEU A 19 0.10 -18.78 -3.05
C LEU A 19 0.82 -18.47 -1.73
N ILE A 20 1.85 -19.26 -1.37
CA ILE A 20 2.66 -19.04 -0.16
C ILE A 20 3.28 -17.65 -0.22
N ARG A 21 3.95 -17.29 -1.30
CA ARG A 21 4.62 -15.98 -1.47
C ARG A 21 3.64 -14.81 -1.47
N THR A 22 2.43 -15.01 -1.97
CA THR A 22 1.37 -13.99 -1.87
C THR A 22 1.02 -13.73 -0.41
N GLN A 23 0.88 -14.78 0.42
CA GLN A 23 0.60 -14.62 1.86
C GLN A 23 1.78 -14.00 2.61
N GLU A 24 3.02 -14.35 2.27
CA GLU A 24 4.23 -13.73 2.80
C GLU A 24 4.28 -12.23 2.48
N LEU A 25 3.95 -11.85 1.24
CA LEU A 25 3.89 -10.46 0.80
C LEU A 25 2.80 -9.67 1.54
N LEU A 26 1.61 -10.26 1.72
CA LEU A 26 0.55 -9.65 2.52
C LEU A 26 0.93 -9.53 4.00
N ALA A 27 1.68 -10.48 4.56
CA ALA A 27 2.23 -10.36 5.91
C ALA A 27 3.26 -9.22 6.00
N ALA A 28 4.11 -9.05 4.99
CA ALA A 28 5.02 -7.92 4.89
C ALA A 28 4.25 -6.58 4.87
N ARG A 29 3.16 -6.49 4.09
CA ARG A 29 2.30 -5.28 4.05
C ARG A 29 1.62 -4.99 5.39
N ARG A 30 1.22 -6.01 6.15
CA ARG A 30 0.71 -5.81 7.52
C ARG A 30 1.78 -5.27 8.48
N THR A 31 3.05 -5.56 8.22
CA THR A 31 4.18 -5.09 9.02
C THR A 31 4.56 -3.64 8.70
N ASP A 32 4.59 -3.27 7.43
CA ASP A 32 5.01 -1.95 6.97
C ASP A 32 3.85 -0.97 6.68
N GLY A 33 2.61 -1.47 6.69
CA GLY A 33 1.40 -0.65 6.48
C GLY A 33 1.14 -0.24 5.03
N ALA A 34 1.90 -0.79 4.06
CA ALA A 34 1.72 -0.46 2.65
C ALA A 34 0.56 -1.25 2.00
N GLU A 35 0.04 -0.74 0.89
CA GLU A 35 -0.91 -1.46 0.03
C GLU A 35 -0.16 -2.25 -1.05
N GLN A 36 -0.71 -3.40 -1.46
CA GLN A 36 -0.13 -4.27 -2.46
C GLN A 36 -0.99 -4.33 -3.72
N PHE A 37 -0.35 -4.10 -4.87
CA PHE A 37 -0.94 -4.30 -6.19
C PHE A 37 -0.14 -5.35 -6.96
N PHE A 38 -0.82 -6.05 -7.87
CA PHE A 38 -0.20 -7.08 -8.71
C PHE A 38 -0.43 -6.76 -10.19
N THR A 39 0.59 -6.96 -10.99
CA THR A 39 0.47 -7.02 -12.43
C THR A 39 0.21 -8.47 -12.87
N ARG A 40 -0.15 -8.67 -14.14
CA ARG A 40 -0.27 -10.01 -14.74
C ARG A 40 1.07 -10.63 -15.15
N ALA A 41 2.19 -10.00 -14.82
CA ALA A 41 3.53 -10.50 -15.13
C ALA A 41 3.74 -11.91 -14.57
N ASN A 42 4.25 -12.83 -15.40
CA ASN A 42 4.64 -14.15 -14.97
C ASN A 42 6.02 -14.09 -14.31
N ASP A 43 6.18 -14.82 -13.22
CA ASP A 43 7.51 -15.12 -12.68
C ASP A 43 8.02 -16.40 -13.32
N PHE A 44 9.14 -16.31 -14.05
CA PHE A 44 9.75 -17.44 -14.75
C PHE A 44 11.20 -17.70 -14.27
N GLY A 45 11.56 -17.17 -13.11
CA GLY A 45 12.88 -17.31 -12.51
C GLY A 45 13.85 -16.21 -12.99
N PHE A 46 15.12 -16.55 -13.16
CA PHE A 46 16.16 -15.56 -13.52
C PHE A 46 16.12 -15.20 -14.99
N SER A 47 16.23 -13.92 -15.31
CA SER A 47 16.49 -13.41 -16.65
C SER A 47 17.74 -12.54 -16.69
N LYS A 48 18.51 -12.61 -17.79
CA LYS A 48 19.80 -11.93 -17.95
C LYS A 48 19.65 -10.49 -18.38
N SER A 49 18.60 -10.19 -19.13
CA SER A 49 18.37 -8.86 -19.70
C SER A 49 16.90 -8.48 -19.73
N PRO A 50 16.56 -7.18 -19.86
CA PRO A 50 15.18 -6.75 -20.06
C PRO A 50 14.58 -7.28 -21.37
N ASP A 51 15.37 -7.47 -22.42
CA ASP A 51 14.90 -8.02 -23.69
C ASP A 51 14.43 -9.46 -23.54
N GLU A 52 15.19 -10.29 -22.80
CA GLU A 52 14.77 -11.64 -22.44
C GLU A 52 13.47 -11.61 -21.62
N THR A 53 13.36 -10.70 -20.67
CA THR A 53 12.14 -10.53 -19.88
C THR A 53 10.95 -10.16 -20.75
N PHE A 54 11.10 -9.19 -21.65
CA PHE A 54 10.04 -8.74 -22.55
C PHE A 54 9.71 -9.74 -23.67
N SER A 55 10.56 -10.70 -23.94
CA SER A 55 10.22 -11.82 -24.85
C SER A 55 9.15 -12.75 -24.23
N ILE A 56 9.07 -12.80 -22.90
CA ILE A 56 8.11 -13.61 -22.12
C ILE A 56 6.94 -12.76 -21.62
N TRP A 57 7.22 -11.57 -21.10
CA TRP A 57 6.20 -10.61 -20.71
C TRP A 57 5.67 -9.87 -21.93
N ASN A 58 4.37 -9.85 -22.13
CA ASN A 58 3.79 -8.89 -23.05
C ASN A 58 3.95 -7.48 -22.46
N LYS A 59 4.93 -6.72 -22.97
CA LYS A 59 5.31 -5.40 -22.45
C LYS A 59 4.10 -4.46 -22.32
N GLU A 60 3.25 -4.37 -23.36
CA GLU A 60 2.09 -3.46 -23.36
C GLU A 60 1.04 -3.85 -22.32
N TYR A 61 0.81 -5.13 -22.11
CA TYR A 61 -0.14 -5.57 -21.07
C TYR A 61 0.37 -5.28 -19.66
N ILE A 62 1.66 -5.47 -19.41
CA ILE A 62 2.24 -5.15 -18.11
C ILE A 62 2.30 -3.63 -17.90
N LEU A 63 2.64 -2.86 -18.93
CA LEU A 63 2.59 -1.40 -18.89
C LEU A 63 1.17 -0.91 -18.57
N ALA A 64 0.14 -1.49 -19.20
CA ALA A 64 -1.25 -1.17 -18.91
C ALA A 64 -1.61 -1.41 -17.43
N ASP A 65 -1.13 -2.50 -16.84
CA ASP A 65 -1.37 -2.80 -15.42
C ASP A 65 -0.69 -1.77 -14.49
N VAL A 66 0.55 -1.36 -14.81
CA VAL A 66 1.28 -0.34 -14.05
C VAL A 66 0.59 1.02 -14.16
N VAL A 67 0.18 1.41 -15.37
CA VAL A 67 -0.57 2.66 -15.64
C VAL A 67 -1.89 2.66 -14.86
N LEU A 68 -2.65 1.56 -14.90
CA LEU A 68 -3.90 1.44 -14.15
C LEU A 68 -3.67 1.59 -12.64
N THR A 69 -2.59 1.01 -12.13
CA THR A 69 -2.22 1.12 -10.72
C THR A 69 -1.91 2.57 -10.36
N ILE A 70 -1.10 3.27 -11.16
CA ILE A 70 -0.78 4.70 -10.94
C ILE A 70 -2.07 5.54 -10.97
N ARG A 71 -2.94 5.35 -11.95
CA ARG A 71 -4.21 6.08 -12.08
C ARG A 71 -5.17 5.85 -10.92
N LYS A 72 -5.20 4.62 -10.36
CA LYS A 72 -6.06 4.28 -9.21
C LYS A 72 -5.49 4.74 -7.88
N PHE A 73 -4.19 4.54 -7.67
CA PHE A 73 -3.52 4.86 -6.40
C PHE A 73 -3.17 6.36 -6.29
N LYS A 74 -2.98 7.03 -7.44
CA LYS A 74 -2.67 8.46 -7.55
C LYS A 74 -1.43 8.88 -6.71
N PRO A 75 -0.26 8.23 -6.89
CA PRO A 75 0.94 8.56 -6.13
C PRO A 75 1.49 9.93 -6.52
N ASP A 76 1.90 10.74 -5.55
CA ASP A 76 2.66 11.96 -5.82
C ASP A 76 4.12 11.64 -6.19
N VAL A 77 4.70 10.61 -5.57
CA VAL A 77 6.09 10.17 -5.77
C VAL A 77 6.13 8.70 -6.13
N ILE A 78 6.92 8.37 -7.16
CA ILE A 78 7.20 6.98 -7.56
C ILE A 78 8.67 6.71 -7.26
N ILE A 79 8.97 5.53 -6.71
CA ILE A 79 10.33 5.09 -6.42
C ILE A 79 10.58 3.75 -7.12
N CYS A 80 11.58 3.73 -8.01
CA CYS A 80 12.13 2.50 -8.57
C CYS A 80 13.24 1.98 -7.66
N ARG A 81 13.25 0.70 -7.34
CA ARG A 81 14.36 0.10 -6.59
C ARG A 81 15.56 -0.18 -7.47
N PHE A 82 15.36 -0.39 -8.77
CA PHE A 82 16.41 -0.72 -9.73
C PHE A 82 16.45 0.29 -10.87
N PRO A 83 17.61 0.45 -11.55
CA PRO A 83 17.76 1.34 -12.69
C PRO A 83 17.32 0.66 -13.99
N THR A 84 17.22 1.47 -15.05
CA THR A 84 16.97 1.01 -16.41
C THR A 84 18.24 0.50 -17.13
N THR A 85 19.40 0.60 -16.50
CA THR A 85 20.75 0.42 -17.08
C THR A 85 21.42 -0.90 -16.71
N GLY A 86 20.74 -1.78 -15.95
CA GLY A 86 21.16 -3.16 -15.72
C GLY A 86 21.96 -3.43 -14.44
N GLU A 87 22.35 -2.41 -13.67
CA GLU A 87 23.10 -2.58 -12.41
C GLU A 87 22.35 -3.40 -11.34
N GLY A 88 21.05 -3.62 -11.54
CA GLY A 88 20.23 -4.51 -10.70
C GLY A 88 20.54 -6.00 -10.91
N GLY A 89 21.34 -6.36 -11.93
CA GLY A 89 21.84 -7.72 -12.17
C GLY A 89 20.78 -8.76 -12.61
N HIS A 90 19.51 -8.34 -12.83
CA HIS A 90 18.40 -9.22 -13.20
C HIS A 90 17.49 -8.52 -14.22
N GLY A 91 17.12 -9.22 -15.29
CA GLY A 91 16.28 -8.66 -16.34
C GLY A 91 14.92 -8.15 -15.85
N HIS A 92 14.26 -8.87 -14.95
CA HIS A 92 13.02 -8.42 -14.32
C HIS A 92 13.16 -7.07 -13.59
N HIS A 93 14.29 -6.84 -12.91
CA HIS A 93 14.58 -5.58 -12.21
C HIS A 93 14.66 -4.43 -13.20
N THR A 94 15.44 -4.60 -14.25
CA THR A 94 15.62 -3.59 -15.30
C THR A 94 14.31 -3.35 -16.07
N ALA A 95 13.62 -4.43 -16.47
CA ALA A 95 12.33 -4.34 -17.15
C ALA A 95 11.27 -3.59 -16.31
N SER A 96 11.20 -3.85 -15.00
CA SER A 96 10.29 -3.15 -14.09
C SER A 96 10.58 -1.65 -14.02
N ALA A 97 11.87 -1.25 -14.00
CA ALA A 97 12.27 0.15 -14.01
C ALA A 97 11.95 0.84 -15.34
N ILE A 98 12.14 0.17 -16.47
CA ILE A 98 11.76 0.68 -17.79
C ILE A 98 10.25 0.92 -17.84
N LEU A 99 9.44 -0.06 -17.40
CA LEU A 99 7.98 0.05 -17.37
C LEU A 99 7.50 1.18 -16.43
N ALA A 100 8.12 1.35 -15.28
CA ALA A 100 7.77 2.43 -14.36
C ALA A 100 8.06 3.82 -14.96
N LEU A 101 9.16 3.95 -15.69
CA LEU A 101 9.54 5.20 -16.35
C LEU A 101 8.63 5.55 -17.54
N GLU A 102 8.19 4.54 -18.31
CA GLU A 102 7.19 4.71 -19.36
C GLU A 102 5.81 5.00 -18.79
N ALA A 103 5.44 4.31 -17.70
CA ALA A 103 4.15 4.48 -17.04
C ALA A 103 3.99 5.86 -16.38
N PHE A 104 5.09 6.50 -15.97
CA PHE A 104 5.10 7.86 -15.41
C PHE A 104 4.45 8.87 -16.38
N ASP A 105 4.81 8.80 -17.65
CA ASP A 105 4.24 9.67 -18.70
C ASP A 105 2.87 9.13 -19.18
N ALA A 106 2.79 7.82 -19.41
CA ALA A 106 1.59 7.19 -19.95
C ALA A 106 0.37 7.31 -19.03
N ALA A 107 0.57 7.39 -17.72
CA ALA A 107 -0.54 7.55 -16.77
C ALA A 107 -1.23 8.92 -16.87
N ALA A 108 -0.50 9.95 -17.31
CA ALA A 108 -1.01 11.29 -17.54
C ALA A 108 -1.63 11.47 -18.93
N ASP A 109 -1.28 10.61 -19.89
CA ASP A 109 -1.77 10.72 -21.27
C ASP A 109 -3.13 10.02 -21.43
N PRO A 110 -4.22 10.77 -21.77
CA PRO A 110 -5.53 10.16 -21.98
C PRO A 110 -5.60 9.26 -23.22
N LEU A 111 -4.65 9.38 -24.16
CA LEU A 111 -4.59 8.56 -25.36
C LEU A 111 -3.93 7.19 -25.11
N ARG A 112 -3.20 7.06 -24.00
CA ARG A 112 -2.63 5.78 -23.58
C ARG A 112 -3.64 5.03 -22.71
N PHE A 113 -4.02 3.83 -23.15
CA PHE A 113 -4.98 2.97 -22.46
C PHE A 113 -6.31 3.67 -22.16
N PRO A 114 -7.00 4.23 -23.18
CA PRO A 114 -8.23 5.03 -23.00
C PRO A 114 -9.38 4.22 -22.38
N GLU A 115 -9.37 2.88 -22.54
CA GLU A 115 -10.35 1.98 -21.93
C GLU A 115 -10.35 2.02 -20.40
N GLN A 116 -9.20 2.36 -19.77
CA GLN A 116 -9.08 2.50 -18.33
C GLN A 116 -9.84 3.71 -17.78
N LEU A 117 -10.06 4.72 -18.61
CA LEU A 117 -10.74 5.96 -18.22
C LEU A 117 -12.24 5.77 -17.93
N LYS A 118 -12.78 4.58 -18.20
CA LYS A 118 -14.12 4.16 -17.73
C LYS A 118 -14.16 3.92 -16.21
N TYR A 119 -13.01 3.66 -15.57
CA TYR A 119 -12.91 3.25 -14.17
C TYR A 119 -12.07 4.20 -13.33
N THR A 120 -11.26 5.04 -13.96
CA THR A 120 -10.35 5.96 -13.29
C THR A 120 -10.06 7.14 -14.21
N GLU A 121 -9.26 8.10 -13.75
CA GLU A 121 -8.84 9.27 -14.52
C GLU A 121 -7.34 9.22 -14.75
N THR A 122 -6.85 10.08 -15.66
CA THR A 122 -5.41 10.29 -15.82
C THR A 122 -4.79 10.81 -14.52
N TRP A 123 -3.53 10.47 -14.30
CA TRP A 123 -2.79 10.94 -13.15
C TRP A 123 -1.34 11.23 -13.51
N GLN A 124 -0.85 12.43 -13.17
CA GLN A 124 0.56 12.80 -13.28
C GLN A 124 1.20 12.81 -11.91
N ALA A 125 2.04 11.81 -11.62
CA ALA A 125 2.92 11.86 -10.45
C ALA A 125 3.87 13.05 -10.55
N ARG A 126 4.22 13.68 -9.44
CA ARG A 126 5.12 14.86 -9.44
C ARG A 126 6.54 14.50 -9.81
N ARG A 127 7.00 13.32 -9.41
CA ARG A 127 8.37 12.85 -9.69
C ARG A 127 8.52 11.34 -9.59
N ILE A 128 9.55 10.85 -10.26
CA ILE A 128 9.99 9.46 -10.14
C ILE A 128 11.48 9.43 -9.81
N PHE A 129 11.83 8.68 -8.78
CA PHE A 129 13.19 8.47 -8.31
C PHE A 129 13.64 7.04 -8.52
N TRP A 130 14.95 6.86 -8.62
CA TRP A 130 15.62 5.62 -8.38
C TRP A 130 16.29 5.66 -7.00
N ASN A 131 15.93 4.71 -6.11
CA ASN A 131 16.64 4.47 -4.86
C ASN A 131 17.95 3.75 -5.19
N THR A 132 19.04 4.48 -5.18
CA THR A 132 20.37 3.97 -5.52
C THR A 132 20.96 3.17 -4.36
N PHE A 133 21.97 2.36 -4.64
CA PHE A 133 22.51 1.43 -3.66
C PHE A 133 24.04 1.26 -3.79
N ASN A 134 24.63 0.77 -2.70
CA ASN A 134 25.99 0.28 -2.66
C ASN A 134 25.94 -1.18 -2.22
N PHE A 135 26.15 -2.11 -3.14
CA PHE A 135 26.05 -3.54 -2.87
C PHE A 135 27.09 -4.34 -3.66
N GLY A 136 27.88 -5.16 -2.96
CA GLY A 136 28.97 -5.92 -3.57
C GLY A 136 30.01 -5.00 -4.23
N SER A 137 30.29 -5.23 -5.50
CA SER A 137 31.19 -4.39 -6.31
C SER A 137 30.51 -3.20 -6.98
N THR A 138 29.19 -3.08 -6.84
CA THR A 138 28.39 -2.06 -7.50
C THR A 138 28.03 -0.94 -6.54
N ASN A 139 28.54 0.26 -6.81
CA ASN A 139 28.17 1.48 -6.09
C ASN A 139 27.55 2.49 -7.06
N THR A 140 26.27 2.80 -6.84
CA THR A 140 25.50 3.75 -7.66
C THR A 140 25.13 5.01 -6.87
N THR A 141 25.57 5.12 -5.60
CA THR A 141 25.34 6.31 -4.78
C THR A 141 26.30 7.45 -5.17
N ALA A 142 25.83 8.68 -5.05
CA ALA A 142 26.63 9.87 -5.31
C ALA A 142 26.31 11.01 -4.34
N PRO A 143 27.28 11.90 -4.03
CA PRO A 143 27.11 12.98 -3.05
C PRO A 143 25.99 13.97 -3.37
N ASN A 144 25.68 14.16 -4.65
CA ASN A 144 24.66 15.08 -5.15
C ASN A 144 23.25 14.48 -5.23
N GLN A 145 23.06 13.25 -4.82
CA GLN A 145 21.74 12.61 -4.72
C GLN A 145 21.02 13.06 -3.45
N LEU A 146 19.69 13.05 -3.48
CA LEU A 146 18.88 13.28 -2.29
C LEU A 146 19.13 12.17 -1.26
N LYS A 147 19.28 12.56 0.00
CA LYS A 147 19.60 11.65 1.11
C LYS A 147 18.49 11.69 2.14
N ILE A 148 18.01 10.52 2.52
CA ILE A 148 16.99 10.36 3.56
C ILE A 148 17.53 9.39 4.62
N ASP A 149 17.53 9.81 5.88
CA ASP A 149 17.87 8.91 6.99
C ASP A 149 16.65 8.06 7.37
N VAL A 150 16.65 6.80 7.00
CA VAL A 150 15.60 5.82 7.38
C VAL A 150 15.89 5.13 8.72
N GLY A 151 17.03 5.47 9.35
CA GLY A 151 17.38 5.01 10.70
C GLY A 151 16.75 5.83 11.82
N ILE A 152 16.01 6.91 11.51
CA ILE A 152 15.33 7.75 12.48
C ILE A 152 14.37 6.92 13.33
N PHE A 153 14.52 7.03 14.65
CA PHE A 153 13.67 6.34 15.61
C PHE A 153 12.31 7.04 15.74
N ASN A 154 11.23 6.29 15.58
CA ASN A 154 9.89 6.77 15.84
C ASN A 154 9.43 6.32 17.25
N PRO A 155 9.32 7.25 18.22
CA PRO A 155 8.99 6.89 19.61
C PRO A 155 7.57 6.34 19.78
N LEU A 156 6.63 6.66 18.87
CA LEU A 156 5.25 6.17 18.95
C LEU A 156 5.14 4.67 18.67
N ILE A 157 6.00 4.14 17.80
CA ILE A 157 6.03 2.72 17.43
C ILE A 157 7.24 1.99 18.01
N GLY A 158 8.16 2.70 18.69
CA GLY A 158 9.33 2.14 19.35
C GLY A 158 10.37 1.52 18.40
N LYS A 159 10.41 1.95 17.15
CA LYS A 159 11.28 1.42 16.08
C LYS A 159 11.71 2.49 15.11
N SER A 160 12.85 2.27 14.43
CA SER A 160 13.21 3.03 13.23
C SER A 160 12.52 2.45 11.99
N TYR A 161 12.48 3.24 10.92
CA TYR A 161 11.94 2.76 9.64
C TYR A 161 12.80 1.63 9.03
N GLY A 162 14.13 1.66 9.27
CA GLY A 162 15.02 0.57 8.88
C GLY A 162 14.72 -0.74 9.62
N GLU A 163 14.34 -0.68 10.90
CA GLU A 163 13.90 -1.87 11.65
C GLU A 163 12.58 -2.42 11.11
N ILE A 164 11.61 -1.56 10.79
CA ILE A 164 10.33 -1.96 10.18
C ILE A 164 10.57 -2.60 8.81
N ALA A 165 11.43 -2.02 7.97
CA ALA A 165 11.78 -2.56 6.67
C ALA A 165 12.43 -3.96 6.78
N SER A 166 13.29 -4.15 7.78
CA SER A 166 13.92 -5.45 8.05
C SER A 166 12.91 -6.50 8.51
N GLU A 167 11.94 -6.12 9.36
CA GLU A 167 10.84 -6.99 9.78
C GLU A 167 9.94 -7.37 8.60
N SER A 168 9.55 -6.39 7.79
CA SER A 168 8.77 -6.61 6.58
C SER A 168 9.47 -7.59 5.62
N ARG A 169 10.76 -7.35 5.32
CA ARG A 169 11.55 -8.26 4.50
C ARG A 169 11.62 -9.67 5.08
N SER A 170 11.67 -9.80 6.39
CA SER A 170 11.75 -11.10 7.09
C SER A 170 10.44 -11.89 7.04
N MET A 171 9.34 -11.32 6.54
CA MET A 171 8.10 -12.06 6.28
C MET A 171 8.22 -13.00 5.07
N HIS A 172 9.18 -12.77 4.16
CA HIS A 172 9.42 -13.59 2.97
C HIS A 172 10.22 -14.85 3.30
N LYS A 173 9.64 -15.75 4.09
CA LYS A 173 10.30 -16.94 4.65
C LYS A 173 10.78 -17.92 3.58
N SER A 174 9.99 -18.12 2.50
CA SER A 174 10.35 -19.01 1.40
C SER A 174 11.58 -18.53 0.61
N GLN A 175 11.99 -17.27 0.79
CA GLN A 175 13.13 -16.65 0.10
C GLN A 175 14.40 -16.55 0.98
N GLY A 176 14.36 -17.00 2.22
CA GLY A 176 15.53 -17.03 3.10
C GLY A 176 15.23 -16.67 4.56
N PHE A 177 16.31 -16.44 5.33
CA PHE A 177 16.26 -16.24 6.78
C PHE A 177 15.86 -14.82 7.22
N GLY A 178 15.56 -13.94 6.28
CA GLY A 178 15.18 -12.57 6.57
C GLY A 178 16.36 -11.59 6.53
N SER A 179 16.19 -10.45 7.17
CA SER A 179 17.14 -9.35 7.20
C SER A 179 17.42 -8.94 8.64
N ALA A 180 18.70 -8.73 8.97
CA ALA A 180 19.08 -8.21 10.28
C ALA A 180 18.59 -6.78 10.46
N ARG A 181 18.10 -6.46 11.64
CA ARG A 181 17.67 -5.12 12.00
C ARG A 181 18.87 -4.21 12.18
N GLN A 182 18.96 -3.17 11.38
CA GLN A 182 19.95 -2.12 11.55
C GLN A 182 19.37 -1.00 12.42
N ARG A 183 20.22 -0.44 13.29
CA ARG A 183 19.88 0.65 14.20
C ARG A 183 20.87 1.78 14.03
N GLY A 184 20.43 3.00 14.37
CA GLY A 184 21.21 4.22 14.17
C GLY A 184 21.04 4.75 12.74
N THR A 185 21.85 5.73 12.38
CA THR A 185 21.80 6.40 11.07
C THR A 185 21.92 5.42 9.92
N ASN A 186 20.96 5.45 9.02
CA ASN A 186 20.92 4.64 7.81
C ASN A 186 20.44 5.51 6.64
N ILE A 187 21.39 5.95 5.81
CA ILE A 187 21.12 6.89 4.72
C ILE A 187 20.79 6.15 3.44
N GLU A 188 19.58 6.37 2.95
CA GLU A 188 19.15 5.97 1.62
C GLU A 188 19.35 7.11 0.63
N PHE A 189 19.74 6.78 -0.60
CA PHE A 189 20.06 7.73 -1.65
C PHE A 189 19.04 7.64 -2.79
N PHE A 190 18.63 8.82 -3.31
CA PHE A 190 17.62 8.88 -4.37
C PHE A 190 18.10 9.77 -5.52
N LYS A 191 18.13 9.18 -6.72
CA LYS A 191 18.42 9.88 -7.98
C LYS A 191 17.11 10.22 -8.68
N LEU A 192 16.88 11.52 -8.94
CA LEU A 192 15.73 11.93 -9.75
C LEU A 192 15.87 11.38 -11.18
N LEU A 193 14.81 10.76 -11.69
CA LEU A 193 14.74 10.26 -13.07
C LEU A 193 13.89 11.18 -13.95
N LYS A 194 12.70 11.60 -13.48
CA LYS A 194 11.81 12.53 -14.18
C LYS A 194 11.00 13.35 -13.18
N GLY A 195 10.42 14.46 -13.65
CA GLY A 195 9.50 15.32 -12.89
C GLY A 195 10.22 16.41 -12.11
N ASP A 196 9.53 16.96 -11.11
CA ASP A 196 9.98 18.10 -10.35
C ASP A 196 11.17 17.74 -9.44
N SER A 197 12.14 18.63 -9.31
CA SER A 197 13.29 18.44 -8.41
C SER A 197 12.85 18.45 -6.94
N ALA A 198 13.59 17.72 -6.12
CA ALA A 198 13.49 17.74 -4.66
C ALA A 198 14.89 17.88 -4.07
N LYS A 199 15.05 18.63 -2.97
CA LYS A 199 16.34 19.00 -2.40
C LYS A 199 16.58 18.44 -1.01
N THR A 200 15.53 18.37 -0.19
CA THR A 200 15.60 18.01 1.23
C THR A 200 14.75 16.81 1.59
N ASP A 201 13.62 16.63 0.91
CA ASP A 201 12.65 15.56 1.16
C ASP A 201 12.04 15.07 -0.17
N LEU A 202 11.64 13.81 -0.22
CA LEU A 202 10.96 13.22 -1.39
C LEU A 202 9.67 13.97 -1.74
N PHE A 203 9.04 14.61 -0.76
CA PHE A 203 7.77 15.35 -0.88
C PHE A 203 7.95 16.88 -1.00
N ASP A 204 9.17 17.37 -1.23
CA ASP A 204 9.40 18.82 -1.43
C ASP A 204 8.43 19.42 -2.45
N GLY A 205 7.73 20.51 -2.05
CA GLY A 205 6.74 21.18 -2.89
C GLY A 205 5.43 20.43 -3.12
N ILE A 206 5.22 19.29 -2.45
CA ILE A 206 3.96 18.55 -2.45
C ILE A 206 3.14 18.97 -1.22
N ASN A 207 1.89 19.34 -1.45
CA ASN A 207 0.98 19.67 -0.36
C ASN A 207 0.48 18.37 0.32
N THR A 208 1.01 18.08 1.51
CA THR A 208 0.64 16.91 2.33
C THR A 208 -0.39 17.25 3.42
N SER A 209 -0.85 18.52 3.48
CA SER A 209 -1.79 18.99 4.50
C SER A 209 -3.25 18.88 4.07
N TRP A 210 -4.17 19.09 5.01
CA TRP A 210 -5.60 19.17 4.75
C TRP A 210 -6.01 20.32 3.83
N ASN A 211 -5.16 21.33 3.62
CA ASN A 211 -5.41 22.44 2.69
C ASN A 211 -5.56 21.99 1.22
N LYS A 212 -5.23 20.76 0.88
CA LYS A 212 -5.59 20.12 -0.41
C LYS A 212 -7.10 20.14 -0.65
N MET A 213 -7.89 20.04 0.42
CA MET A 213 -9.35 19.98 0.35
C MET A 213 -9.93 21.34 0.75
N LYS A 214 -10.74 21.92 -0.11
CA LYS A 214 -11.40 23.19 0.19
C LYS A 214 -12.27 23.06 1.44
N ALA A 215 -12.26 24.07 2.31
CA ALA A 215 -12.98 24.12 3.59
C ALA A 215 -12.52 23.10 4.65
N ALA A 216 -11.33 22.50 4.52
CA ALA A 216 -10.84 21.48 5.46
C ALA A 216 -10.19 22.02 6.73
N ASN A 217 -9.99 23.32 6.89
CA ASN A 217 -9.38 23.92 8.11
C ASN A 217 -10.10 23.53 9.40
N LYS A 218 -11.43 23.41 9.36
CA LYS A 218 -12.24 22.94 10.49
C LYS A 218 -11.91 21.50 10.83
N ILE A 219 -11.76 20.65 9.81
CA ILE A 219 -11.46 19.22 9.95
C ILE A 219 -10.06 19.04 10.56
N GLU A 220 -9.06 19.78 10.09
CA GLU A 220 -7.69 19.75 10.61
C GLU A 220 -7.70 20.05 12.13
N LYS A 221 -8.37 21.13 12.54
CA LYS A 221 -8.52 21.46 13.97
C LYS A 221 -9.20 20.35 14.77
N MET A 222 -10.26 19.74 14.24
CA MET A 222 -10.95 18.65 14.92
C MET A 222 -10.06 17.42 15.08
N ILE A 223 -9.21 17.13 14.08
CA ILE A 223 -8.23 16.04 14.14
C ILE A 223 -7.18 16.34 15.21
N ASP A 224 -6.66 17.57 15.26
CA ASP A 224 -5.72 18.00 16.29
C ASP A 224 -6.31 17.88 17.70
N ASP A 225 -7.59 18.21 17.86
CA ASP A 225 -8.30 18.02 19.12
C ASP A 225 -8.39 16.53 19.51
N CYS A 226 -8.70 15.64 18.56
CA CYS A 226 -8.67 14.19 18.77
C CYS A 226 -7.27 13.69 19.17
N ILE A 227 -6.21 14.16 18.50
CA ILE A 227 -4.82 13.79 18.81
C ILE A 227 -4.45 14.24 20.23
N ARG A 228 -4.75 15.50 20.60
CA ARG A 228 -4.42 16.04 21.91
C ARG A 228 -5.14 15.34 23.06
N SER A 229 -6.38 14.89 22.82
CA SER A 229 -7.20 14.20 23.83
C SER A 229 -7.04 12.69 23.83
N PHE A 230 -6.21 12.12 22.93
CA PHE A 230 -6.05 10.69 22.79
C PHE A 230 -5.45 10.05 24.04
N ASN A 231 -6.12 9.01 24.55
CA ASN A 231 -5.66 8.22 25.68
C ASN A 231 -5.44 6.77 25.23
N THR A 232 -4.19 6.30 25.29
CA THR A 232 -3.81 4.94 24.90
C THR A 232 -4.46 3.85 25.75
N LEU A 233 -4.84 4.16 27.00
CA LEU A 233 -5.51 3.20 27.90
C LEU A 233 -7.03 3.18 27.72
N SER A 234 -7.60 4.17 27.03
CA SER A 234 -9.03 4.29 26.76
C SER A 234 -9.25 4.92 25.38
N PRO A 235 -8.80 4.24 24.30
CA PRO A 235 -8.89 4.77 22.93
C PRO A 235 -10.34 5.00 22.49
N GLU A 236 -11.30 4.29 23.08
CA GLU A 236 -12.73 4.43 22.82
C GLU A 236 -13.28 5.84 23.11
N ASN A 237 -12.62 6.62 23.97
CA ASN A 237 -12.99 8.01 24.25
C ASN A 237 -12.83 8.92 23.02
N SER A 238 -12.00 8.55 22.05
CA SER A 238 -11.79 9.30 20.81
C SER A 238 -12.90 9.06 19.78
N VAL A 239 -13.74 8.03 19.94
CA VAL A 239 -14.71 7.62 18.91
C VAL A 239 -15.72 8.73 18.60
N ALA A 240 -16.21 9.44 19.61
CA ALA A 240 -17.16 10.54 19.39
C ALA A 240 -16.56 11.67 18.54
N GLY A 241 -15.30 12.06 18.83
CA GLY A 241 -14.56 13.04 18.04
C GLY A 241 -14.30 12.58 16.60
N LEU A 242 -13.87 11.33 16.43
CA LEU A 242 -13.64 10.73 15.11
C LEU A 242 -14.94 10.62 14.29
N ILE A 243 -16.07 10.31 14.89
CA ILE A 243 -17.39 10.33 14.22
C ILE A 243 -17.73 11.76 13.75
N ALA A 244 -17.45 12.77 14.57
CA ALA A 244 -17.66 14.16 14.16
C ALA A 244 -16.75 14.54 12.97
N VAL A 245 -15.46 14.16 12.99
CA VAL A 245 -14.53 14.31 11.85
C VAL A 245 -15.09 13.60 10.62
N TYR A 246 -15.53 12.35 10.74
CA TYR A 246 -16.10 11.59 9.61
C TYR A 246 -17.29 12.31 8.98
N LYS A 247 -18.21 12.86 9.80
CA LYS A 247 -19.38 13.61 9.31
C LYS A 247 -18.97 14.88 8.57
N GLU A 248 -17.97 15.62 9.06
CA GLU A 248 -17.47 16.82 8.38
C GLU A 248 -16.80 16.46 7.05
N ILE A 249 -15.96 15.39 6.98
CA ILE A 249 -15.39 14.92 5.74
C ILE A 249 -16.49 14.52 4.74
N ARG A 250 -17.52 13.81 5.22
CA ARG A 250 -18.67 13.40 4.40
C ARG A 250 -19.44 14.59 3.82
N ALA A 251 -19.51 15.69 4.57
CA ALA A 251 -20.20 16.91 4.16
C ALA A 251 -19.42 17.79 3.17
N LEU A 252 -18.14 17.50 2.91
CA LEU A 252 -17.34 18.26 1.94
C LEU A 252 -17.91 18.12 0.52
N ASP A 253 -17.95 19.23 -0.20
CA ASP A 253 -18.31 19.25 -1.62
C ASP A 253 -17.27 18.53 -2.48
N GLU A 254 -17.73 17.77 -3.46
CA GLU A 254 -16.91 17.11 -4.45
C GLU A 254 -16.94 17.92 -5.77
N LYS A 255 -16.06 18.90 -5.92
CA LYS A 255 -16.05 19.79 -7.08
C LYS A 255 -15.27 19.23 -8.28
N ASP A 256 -14.36 18.33 -8.01
CA ASP A 256 -13.52 17.68 -9.01
C ASP A 256 -13.12 16.26 -8.54
N ALA A 257 -12.55 15.51 -9.42
CA ALA A 257 -12.19 14.12 -9.19
C ALA A 257 -11.06 13.95 -8.15
N GLU A 258 -10.16 14.90 -8.04
CA GLU A 258 -9.11 14.86 -7.02
C GLU A 258 -9.74 15.02 -5.63
N GLN A 259 -10.66 15.96 -5.44
CA GLN A 259 -11.39 16.13 -4.17
C GLN A 259 -12.22 14.90 -3.82
N LYS A 260 -12.90 14.31 -4.81
CA LYS A 260 -13.63 13.05 -4.63
C LYS A 260 -12.72 11.90 -4.17
N TYR A 261 -11.55 11.75 -4.80
CA TYR A 261 -10.55 10.76 -4.43
C TYR A 261 -10.10 10.93 -2.97
N TRP A 262 -9.66 12.13 -2.60
CA TRP A 262 -9.20 12.42 -1.24
C TRP A 262 -10.30 12.26 -0.20
N LYS A 263 -11.51 12.74 -0.48
CA LYS A 263 -12.67 12.55 0.41
C LYS A 263 -12.94 11.06 0.65
N THR A 264 -12.98 10.25 -0.42
CA THR A 264 -13.20 8.81 -0.32
C THR A 264 -12.12 8.12 0.52
N LEU A 265 -10.85 8.46 0.26
CA LEU A 265 -9.71 7.92 1.01
C LEU A 265 -9.80 8.31 2.49
N LYS A 266 -10.04 9.59 2.81
CA LYS A 266 -10.11 10.08 4.19
C LYS A 266 -11.32 9.55 4.95
N LEU A 267 -12.44 9.31 4.30
CA LEU A 267 -13.59 8.60 4.90
C LEU A 267 -13.22 7.16 5.29
N LYS A 268 -12.54 6.42 4.39
CA LYS A 268 -12.06 5.06 4.67
C LYS A 268 -11.09 5.03 5.84
N GLU A 269 -10.08 5.91 5.83
CA GLU A 269 -9.08 6.02 6.91
C GLU A 269 -9.75 6.36 8.26
N THR A 270 -10.64 7.35 8.28
CA THR A 270 -11.35 7.74 9.49
C THR A 270 -12.26 6.63 10.02
N ALA A 271 -12.95 5.90 9.12
CA ALA A 271 -13.74 4.73 9.52
C ALA A 271 -12.87 3.65 10.18
N ASN A 272 -11.70 3.35 9.60
CA ASN A 272 -10.75 2.39 10.18
C ASN A 272 -10.26 2.83 11.56
N LEU A 273 -9.99 4.13 11.76
CA LEU A 273 -9.63 4.67 13.08
C LEU A 273 -10.78 4.53 14.08
N ILE A 274 -12.04 4.80 13.68
CA ILE A 274 -13.21 4.61 14.51
C ILE A 274 -13.32 3.13 14.95
N PHE A 275 -13.20 2.19 14.01
CA PHE A 275 -13.23 0.76 14.31
C PHE A 275 -12.12 0.34 15.28
N SER A 276 -10.89 0.81 15.04
CA SER A 276 -9.73 0.51 15.89
C SER A 276 -9.93 1.07 17.32
N CYS A 277 -10.30 2.34 17.45
CA CYS A 277 -10.52 2.98 18.74
C CYS A 277 -11.73 2.40 19.48
N ALA A 278 -12.78 2.01 18.77
CA ALA A 278 -13.95 1.34 19.34
C ALA A 278 -13.64 -0.11 19.77
N GLY A 279 -12.47 -0.65 19.48
CA GLY A 279 -12.13 -2.03 19.80
C GLY A 279 -13.00 -3.05 19.05
N LEU A 280 -13.59 -2.66 17.93
CA LEU A 280 -14.40 -3.56 17.10
C LEU A 280 -13.51 -4.49 16.29
N TRP A 281 -13.89 -5.75 16.27
CA TRP A 281 -13.32 -6.75 15.36
C TRP A 281 -14.44 -7.35 14.54
N MET A 282 -14.22 -7.48 13.23
CA MET A 282 -15.19 -8.02 12.29
C MET A 282 -14.51 -9.02 11.38
N GLU A 283 -15.15 -10.15 11.17
CA GLU A 283 -14.73 -11.17 10.22
C GLU A 283 -15.94 -11.72 9.47
N ALA A 284 -15.74 -12.06 8.21
CA ALA A 284 -16.68 -12.85 7.42
C ALA A 284 -15.92 -14.04 6.83
N ALA A 285 -16.32 -15.23 7.22
CA ALA A 285 -15.72 -16.48 6.77
C ALA A 285 -16.72 -17.26 5.89
N ALA A 286 -16.26 -17.75 4.76
CA ALA A 286 -17.05 -18.67 3.95
C ALA A 286 -17.17 -20.03 4.67
N THR A 287 -18.34 -20.66 4.56
CA THR A 287 -18.57 -22.00 5.15
C THR A 287 -17.86 -23.10 4.39
N ASP A 288 -17.43 -22.82 3.16
CA ASP A 288 -16.68 -23.73 2.30
C ASP A 288 -15.39 -23.03 1.80
N TYR A 289 -14.34 -23.80 1.59
CA TYR A 289 -13.07 -23.33 1.04
C TYR A 289 -13.05 -23.26 -0.49
N ILE A 290 -14.13 -23.71 -1.16
CA ILE A 290 -14.29 -23.65 -2.61
C ILE A 290 -15.48 -22.75 -2.95
N GLY A 291 -15.23 -21.74 -3.80
CA GLY A 291 -16.25 -20.93 -4.44
C GLY A 291 -16.36 -21.23 -5.93
N ILE A 292 -17.58 -21.45 -6.41
CA ILE A 292 -17.86 -21.68 -7.84
C ILE A 292 -18.53 -20.44 -8.40
N PRO A 293 -17.97 -19.80 -9.47
CA PRO A 293 -18.59 -18.65 -10.10
C PRO A 293 -20.05 -18.90 -10.50
N GLY A 294 -20.95 -17.98 -10.13
CA GLY A 294 -22.38 -18.09 -10.41
C GLY A 294 -23.19 -18.93 -9.41
N ARG A 295 -22.57 -19.39 -8.32
CA ARG A 295 -23.27 -20.02 -7.18
C ARG A 295 -23.16 -19.16 -5.92
N ASP A 296 -24.17 -19.24 -5.08
CA ASP A 296 -24.17 -18.61 -3.77
C ASP A 296 -23.17 -19.27 -2.83
N ILE A 297 -22.50 -18.47 -2.01
CA ILE A 297 -21.59 -18.93 -0.97
C ILE A 297 -22.16 -18.44 0.36
N ALA A 298 -22.43 -19.37 1.27
CA ALA A 298 -22.84 -19.01 2.62
C ALA A 298 -21.64 -18.40 3.39
N LEU A 299 -21.88 -17.27 4.04
CA LEU A 299 -20.90 -16.56 4.86
C LEU A 299 -21.36 -16.51 6.31
N THR A 300 -20.44 -16.76 7.24
CA THR A 300 -20.64 -16.46 8.65
C THR A 300 -19.90 -15.17 8.98
N ALA A 301 -20.63 -14.13 9.39
CA ALA A 301 -20.04 -12.90 9.86
C ALA A 301 -20.01 -12.86 11.38
N GLN A 302 -18.87 -12.47 11.96
CA GLN A 302 -18.70 -12.31 13.38
C GLN A 302 -18.26 -10.87 13.68
N ILE A 303 -18.90 -10.26 14.71
CA ILE A 303 -18.53 -8.93 15.19
C ILE A 303 -18.29 -9.03 16.69
N ILE A 304 -17.13 -8.59 17.14
CA ILE A 304 -16.74 -8.59 18.56
C ILE A 304 -16.51 -7.14 18.99
N ASN A 305 -17.23 -6.72 20.02
CA ASN A 305 -17.01 -5.44 20.69
C ASN A 305 -16.12 -5.67 21.93
N ARG A 306 -14.89 -5.15 21.89
CA ARG A 306 -13.90 -5.28 22.97
C ARG A 306 -13.82 -4.04 23.86
N SER A 307 -14.68 -3.03 23.63
CA SER A 307 -14.76 -1.81 24.43
C SER A 307 -16.07 -1.72 25.23
N LYS A 308 -16.20 -0.66 26.02
CA LYS A 308 -17.44 -0.36 26.78
C LYS A 308 -18.45 0.46 25.97
N LEU A 309 -18.16 0.77 24.71
CA LEU A 309 -19.07 1.53 23.86
C LEU A 309 -20.31 0.70 23.54
N ALA A 310 -21.48 1.32 23.62
CA ALA A 310 -22.70 0.71 23.11
C ALA A 310 -22.68 0.75 21.59
N VAL A 311 -22.61 -0.43 20.95
CA VAL A 311 -22.62 -0.59 19.50
C VAL A 311 -23.90 -1.31 19.09
N LYS A 312 -24.58 -0.77 18.08
CA LYS A 312 -25.78 -1.38 17.50
C LYS A 312 -25.49 -1.72 16.04
N LEU A 313 -25.71 -2.97 15.68
CA LEU A 313 -25.74 -3.38 14.30
C LEU A 313 -27.10 -3.01 13.70
N SER A 314 -27.09 -2.36 12.53
CA SER A 314 -28.30 -2.04 11.76
C SER A 314 -28.18 -2.67 10.38
N GLY A 315 -29.18 -3.45 9.96
CA GLY A 315 -29.24 -4.12 8.65
C GLY A 315 -30.33 -5.17 8.63
N GLU A 316 -30.80 -5.53 7.45
CA GLU A 316 -31.71 -6.66 7.23
C GLU A 316 -30.90 -7.95 7.10
N SER A 317 -30.59 -8.61 8.21
CA SER A 317 -29.94 -9.92 8.20
C SER A 317 -30.35 -10.68 9.47
N ASP A 318 -30.45 -11.97 9.37
CA ASP A 318 -30.68 -12.85 10.54
C ASP A 318 -29.45 -12.80 11.45
N ILE A 319 -29.59 -12.12 12.57
CA ILE A 319 -28.52 -11.91 13.54
C ILE A 319 -28.84 -12.71 14.79
N SER A 320 -27.97 -13.65 15.15
CA SER A 320 -28.00 -14.30 16.45
C SER A 320 -26.85 -13.76 17.32
N ALA A 321 -27.17 -13.27 18.51
CA ALA A 321 -26.19 -12.83 19.51
C ALA A 321 -25.99 -13.95 20.55
N ARG A 322 -24.73 -14.32 20.81
CA ARG A 322 -24.33 -15.16 21.93
C ARG A 322 -23.27 -14.41 22.74
N ASN A 323 -23.57 -14.07 24.01
CA ASN A 323 -22.63 -13.52 24.99
C ASN A 323 -21.54 -12.59 24.41
N SER A 324 -21.88 -11.33 24.14
CA SER A 324 -21.01 -10.30 23.55
C SER A 324 -20.58 -10.51 22.07
N ASP A 325 -20.83 -11.65 21.48
CA ASP A 325 -20.54 -11.95 20.09
C ASP A 325 -21.82 -11.85 19.25
N ILE A 326 -21.76 -11.12 18.14
CA ILE A 326 -22.87 -11.04 17.17
C ILE A 326 -22.47 -11.88 15.96
N VAL A 327 -23.22 -12.93 15.69
CA VAL A 327 -23.02 -13.76 14.49
C VAL A 327 -24.12 -13.41 13.48
N CYS A 328 -23.72 -12.95 12.31
CA CYS A 328 -24.60 -12.71 11.16
C CYS A 328 -24.45 -13.86 10.15
N SER A 329 -25.54 -14.45 9.72
CA SER A 329 -25.55 -15.30 8.53
C SER A 329 -26.24 -14.56 7.39
N CYS A 330 -25.56 -14.39 6.27
CA CYS A 330 -26.13 -13.90 5.01
C CYS A 330 -26.20 -15.07 4.03
N SER A 331 -27.38 -15.31 3.50
CA SER A 331 -27.63 -16.27 2.40
C SER A 331 -27.43 -15.59 1.04
#